data_b6ab7a97d8f90c2231898bb8fbda68fc
#
_entry.id   b6ab7a97d8f90c2231898bb8fbda68fc
#
_cell.length_a   1.000
_cell.length_b   1.000
_cell.length_c   1.000
_cell.angle_alpha   90.00
_cell.angle_beta   90.00
_cell.angle_gamma   90.00
#
_symmetry.space_group_name_H-M   'P 1'
#
loop_
_entity.id
_entity.type
_entity.pdbx_description
1 polymer ?
#
loop_
_entity_poly.entity_id
_entity_poly.type
_entity_poly.pdbx_seq_one_letter_code
_entity_poly.pdbx_strand_id
1 'polypeptide(L)'
;MKRLSVLPTLGFFCWLTVASCNDPEKSNTTTGKETKPFNIDTARKEIDNANQAFMDLFNKSDSVGLANMFTVDGKSMEPNEPAFIGRSAIQTHYSGVMNAGANKLGLLTTGLWGDQTMLAEEGEFSFIDKNGRQLDKGKYIVLWKIEDGKWKLYRDCYNSDLPVQR
;
A
#
# COMPACT_ATOMS: atom_id res chain seq x y z
N MET A 1 -82.39 -46.97 -5.44
CA MET A 1 -83.39 -46.65 -6.47
C MET A 1 -82.92 -45.51 -7.33
N LYS A 2 -82.88 -45.78 -8.67
CA LYS A 2 -82.90 -44.81 -9.80
C LYS A 2 -81.71 -43.81 -9.94
N ARG A 3 -81.02 -43.83 -10.91
CA ARG A 3 -80.88 -43.92 -12.38
C ARG A 3 -79.82 -42.93 -12.74
N LEU A 4 -78.70 -43.31 -13.21
CA LEU A 4 -78.23 -43.44 -14.60
C LEU A 4 -78.77 -42.37 -15.56
N SER A 5 -77.89 -41.47 -15.99
CA SER A 5 -77.97 -40.91 -17.32
C SER A 5 -76.57 -40.58 -17.86
N VAL A 6 -76.39 -41.00 -19.08
CA VAL A 6 -75.17 -41.10 -19.85
C VAL A 6 -75.19 -40.07 -20.98
N LEU A 7 -74.01 -39.56 -21.36
CA LEU A 7 -73.58 -39.05 -22.68
C LEU A 7 -73.91 -37.60 -23.09
N PRO A 8 -73.17 -37.02 -24.07
CA PRO A 8 -71.86 -37.38 -24.66
C PRO A 8 -70.89 -36.21 -24.82
N THR A 9 -69.63 -36.57 -25.02
CA THR A 9 -68.52 -36.01 -25.80
C THR A 9 -68.81 -34.85 -26.73
N LEU A 10 -68.01 -33.79 -26.59
CA LEU A 10 -67.49 -33.04 -27.72
C LEU A 10 -66.10 -32.58 -27.44
N GLY A 11 -65.15 -33.10 -28.21
CA GLY A 11 -63.75 -32.71 -28.13
C GLY A 11 -63.58 -31.32 -28.68
N PHE A 12 -62.80 -30.51 -27.92
CA PHE A 12 -62.22 -29.27 -28.43
C PHE A 12 -60.69 -29.39 -28.37
N PHE A 13 -60.13 -29.59 -29.50
CA PHE A 13 -58.70 -29.61 -29.66
C PHE A 13 -58.21 -28.15 -29.61
N CYS A 14 -57.74 -27.71 -28.48
CA CYS A 14 -57.14 -26.39 -28.35
C CYS A 14 -55.63 -26.52 -28.62
N TRP A 15 -55.24 -26.06 -29.76
CA TRP A 15 -53.83 -25.92 -30.13
C TRP A 15 -53.24 -24.78 -29.31
N LEU A 16 -52.46 -25.13 -28.27
CA LEU A 16 -51.64 -24.17 -27.54
C LEU A 16 -50.35 -23.96 -28.34
N THR A 17 -50.29 -22.85 -29.05
CA THR A 17 -49.04 -22.30 -29.56
C THR A 17 -48.28 -21.72 -28.39
N VAL A 18 -47.23 -22.39 -27.95
CA VAL A 18 -46.24 -21.83 -27.04
C VAL A 18 -45.41 -20.81 -27.83
N ALA A 19 -45.77 -19.54 -27.66
CA ALA A 19 -44.88 -18.45 -28.04
C ALA A 19 -43.69 -18.45 -27.06
N SER A 20 -42.57 -18.95 -27.52
CA SER A 20 -41.27 -18.79 -26.81
C SER A 20 -40.88 -17.32 -26.90
N CYS A 21 -41.10 -16.57 -25.83
CA CYS A 21 -40.50 -15.27 -25.64
C CYS A 21 -39.01 -15.50 -25.32
N ASN A 22 -38.16 -15.33 -26.31
CA ASN A 22 -36.74 -15.13 -26.10
C ASN A 22 -36.59 -13.70 -25.55
N ASP A 23 -36.54 -13.56 -24.24
CA ASP A 23 -36.00 -12.35 -23.62
C ASP A 23 -34.49 -12.32 -23.87
N PRO A 24 -33.94 -11.26 -24.46
CA PRO A 24 -32.51 -11.11 -24.53
C PRO A 24 -32.00 -10.89 -23.11
N GLU A 25 -31.32 -11.91 -22.57
CA GLU A 25 -30.55 -11.84 -21.35
C GLU A 25 -29.64 -10.61 -21.44
N LYS A 26 -30.00 -9.55 -20.69
CA LYS A 26 -29.10 -8.41 -20.49
C LYS A 26 -27.86 -8.94 -19.82
N SER A 27 -26.85 -9.25 -20.61
CA SER A 27 -25.50 -9.43 -20.16
C SER A 27 -25.09 -8.16 -19.39
N ASN A 28 -25.17 -8.22 -18.08
CA ASN A 28 -24.52 -7.26 -17.19
C ASN A 28 -23.02 -7.47 -17.37
N THR A 29 -22.45 -6.80 -18.35
CA THR A 29 -21.02 -6.62 -18.46
C THR A 29 -20.60 -5.73 -17.30
N THR A 30 -20.38 -6.34 -16.14
CA THR A 30 -19.62 -5.71 -15.07
C THR A 30 -18.24 -5.48 -15.67
N THR A 31 -17.96 -4.25 -16.07
CA THR A 31 -16.62 -3.78 -16.42
C THR A 31 -15.77 -3.85 -15.16
N GLY A 32 -15.35 -5.06 -14.81
CA GLY A 32 -14.29 -5.26 -13.85
C GLY A 32 -13.06 -4.57 -14.42
N LYS A 33 -12.61 -3.51 -13.73
CA LYS A 33 -11.33 -2.88 -13.99
C LYS A 33 -10.31 -4.01 -13.88
N GLU A 34 -9.76 -4.48 -15.00
CA GLU A 34 -8.68 -5.47 -15.00
C GLU A 34 -7.55 -4.89 -14.17
N THR A 35 -7.43 -5.36 -12.95
CA THR A 35 -6.27 -5.06 -12.12
C THR A 35 -5.11 -5.82 -12.73
N LYS A 36 -4.11 -5.11 -13.26
CA LYS A 36 -2.87 -5.73 -13.71
C LYS A 36 -2.34 -6.64 -12.61
N PRO A 37 -1.88 -7.86 -12.93
CA PRO A 37 -1.28 -8.72 -11.94
C PRO A 37 -0.10 -7.99 -11.27
N PHE A 38 0.05 -8.19 -9.95
CA PHE A 38 1.16 -7.63 -9.20
C PHE A 38 2.50 -8.08 -9.81
N ASN A 39 3.44 -7.14 -9.94
CA ASN A 39 4.77 -7.40 -10.44
C ASN A 39 5.79 -6.75 -9.49
N ILE A 40 6.64 -7.58 -8.89
CA ILE A 40 7.62 -7.13 -7.88
C ILE A 40 8.67 -6.18 -8.47
N ASP A 41 9.07 -6.36 -9.75
CA ASP A 41 10.06 -5.48 -10.38
C ASP A 41 9.49 -4.07 -10.64
N THR A 42 8.19 -3.99 -10.91
CA THR A 42 7.49 -2.70 -11.00
C THR A 42 7.40 -2.04 -9.63
N ALA A 43 7.00 -2.81 -8.61
CA ALA A 43 6.95 -2.33 -7.24
C ALA A 43 8.34 -1.86 -6.75
N ARG A 44 9.41 -2.58 -7.11
CA ARG A 44 10.77 -2.18 -6.81
C ARG A 44 11.10 -0.77 -7.31
N LYS A 45 10.78 -0.50 -8.58
CA LYS A 45 11.00 0.84 -9.15
C LYS A 45 10.19 1.93 -8.45
N GLU A 46 8.97 1.60 -8.03
CA GLU A 46 8.12 2.52 -7.27
C GLU A 46 8.70 2.81 -5.88
N ILE A 47 9.24 1.80 -5.20
CA ILE A 47 9.92 1.96 -3.90
C ILE A 47 11.23 2.74 -4.06
N ASP A 48 12.06 2.42 -5.06
CA ASP A 48 13.30 3.17 -5.34
C ASP A 48 12.99 4.67 -5.59
N ASN A 49 11.93 4.98 -6.33
CA ASN A 49 11.48 6.36 -6.54
C ASN A 49 10.95 7.01 -5.24
N ALA A 50 10.25 6.25 -4.39
CA ALA A 50 9.77 6.75 -3.10
C ALA A 50 10.95 7.04 -2.17
N ASN A 51 11.96 6.16 -2.11
CA ASN A 51 13.18 6.38 -1.34
C ASN A 51 13.96 7.61 -1.85
N GLN A 52 14.05 7.80 -3.17
CA GLN A 52 14.67 9.00 -3.72
C GLN A 52 13.92 10.27 -3.28
N ALA A 53 12.59 10.26 -3.37
CA ALA A 53 11.77 11.40 -2.92
C ALA A 53 11.93 11.65 -1.40
N PHE A 54 12.02 10.59 -0.60
CA PHE A 54 12.26 10.68 0.85
C PHE A 54 13.61 11.33 1.15
N MET A 55 14.68 10.89 0.48
CA MET A 55 16.02 11.52 0.59
C MET A 55 15.98 13.00 0.16
N ASP A 56 15.30 13.32 -0.93
CA ASP A 56 15.20 14.71 -1.42
C ASP A 56 14.46 15.62 -0.43
N LEU A 57 13.37 15.14 0.19
CA LEU A 57 12.64 15.88 1.23
C LEU A 57 13.51 16.07 2.48
N PHE A 58 14.21 15.03 2.91
CA PHE A 58 15.15 15.11 4.03
C PHE A 58 16.24 16.16 3.77
N ASN A 59 16.89 16.09 2.61
CA ASN A 59 17.97 16.98 2.22
C ASN A 59 17.53 18.45 2.06
N LYS A 60 16.22 18.68 1.84
CA LYS A 60 15.60 20.02 1.82
C LYS A 60 15.07 20.47 3.18
N SER A 61 15.24 19.65 4.21
CA SER A 61 14.66 19.85 5.55
C SER A 61 13.14 20.00 5.56
N ASP A 62 12.46 19.34 4.61
CA ASP A 62 11.00 19.31 4.52
C ASP A 62 10.41 18.19 5.38
N SER A 63 10.33 18.42 6.68
CA SER A 63 9.77 17.44 7.62
C SER A 63 8.28 17.18 7.42
N VAL A 64 7.54 18.15 6.88
CA VAL A 64 6.10 18.00 6.57
C VAL A 64 5.92 17.06 5.37
N GLY A 65 6.63 17.32 4.29
CA GLY A 65 6.63 16.47 3.10
C GLY A 65 7.05 15.05 3.45
N LEU A 66 8.08 14.90 4.28
CA LEU A 66 8.60 13.61 4.73
C LEU A 66 7.56 12.83 5.55
N ALA A 67 6.90 13.47 6.52
CA ALA A 67 5.84 12.83 7.30
C ALA A 67 4.65 12.40 6.43
N ASN A 68 4.37 13.10 5.35
CA ASN A 68 3.32 12.74 4.38
C ASN A 68 3.67 11.51 3.53
N MET A 69 4.91 11.06 3.55
CA MET A 69 5.30 9.79 2.93
C MET A 69 4.92 8.57 3.77
N PHE A 70 4.58 8.78 5.03
CA PHE A 70 4.02 7.72 5.89
C PHE A 70 2.51 7.58 5.71
N THR A 71 1.97 6.39 6.00
CA THR A 71 0.52 6.21 6.17
C THR A 71 0.02 7.05 7.34
N VAL A 72 -1.30 7.29 7.42
CA VAL A 72 -1.88 8.07 8.51
C VAL A 72 -1.60 7.46 9.89
N ASP A 73 -1.52 6.12 9.96
CA ASP A 73 -1.18 5.32 11.14
C ASP A 73 0.27 4.82 11.13
N GLY A 74 1.13 5.46 10.34
CA GLY A 74 2.54 5.13 10.19
C GLY A 74 3.29 5.19 11.51
N LYS A 75 4.37 4.40 11.62
CA LYS A 75 5.27 4.44 12.78
C LYS A 75 6.71 4.49 12.33
N SER A 76 7.48 5.38 12.96
CA SER A 76 8.93 5.39 12.91
C SER A 76 9.45 4.87 14.25
N MET A 77 10.29 3.85 14.20
CA MET A 77 10.78 3.11 15.37
C MET A 77 12.30 3.27 15.46
N GLU A 78 12.69 4.24 16.29
CA GLU A 78 14.06 4.65 16.44
C GLU A 78 14.80 3.84 17.50
N PRO A 79 16.13 3.71 17.40
CA PRO A 79 16.92 3.11 18.46
C PRO A 79 16.80 3.88 19.77
N ASN A 80 16.55 3.16 20.88
CA ASN A 80 16.53 3.68 22.24
C ASN A 80 15.43 4.72 22.54
N GLU A 81 14.41 4.86 21.68
CA GLU A 81 13.29 5.77 21.86
C GLU A 81 11.95 5.06 21.68
N PRO A 82 10.87 5.58 22.29
CA PRO A 82 9.53 5.13 21.96
C PRO A 82 9.19 5.41 20.49
N ALA A 83 8.38 4.55 19.88
CA ALA A 83 7.97 4.75 18.50
C ALA A 83 7.18 6.06 18.31
N PHE A 84 7.49 6.80 17.25
CA PHE A 84 6.74 7.97 16.79
C PHE A 84 5.55 7.51 15.95
N ILE A 85 4.33 7.76 16.43
CA ILE A 85 3.10 7.23 15.85
C ILE A 85 2.30 8.35 15.17
N GLY A 86 2.02 8.16 13.88
CA GLY A 86 1.27 9.11 13.06
C GLY A 86 2.11 10.29 12.56
N ARG A 87 1.61 10.93 11.52
CA ARG A 87 2.38 11.96 10.77
C ARG A 87 2.87 13.11 11.62
N SER A 88 2.07 13.57 12.60
CA SER A 88 2.47 14.70 13.45
C SER A 88 3.68 14.39 14.34
N ALA A 89 3.70 13.21 14.97
CA ALA A 89 4.84 12.79 15.78
C ALA A 89 6.09 12.54 14.92
N ILE A 90 5.90 11.90 13.76
CA ILE A 90 6.97 11.65 12.78
C ILE A 90 7.56 12.96 12.26
N GLN A 91 6.72 13.96 11.90
CA GLN A 91 7.19 15.28 11.50
C GLN A 91 8.06 15.94 12.57
N THR A 92 7.61 15.92 13.83
CA THR A 92 8.34 16.50 14.96
C THR A 92 9.69 15.81 15.13
N HIS A 93 9.72 14.49 15.06
CA HIS A 93 10.95 13.70 15.15
C HIS A 93 11.96 14.08 14.05
N TYR A 94 11.56 14.00 12.77
CA TYR A 94 12.47 14.32 11.66
C TYR A 94 12.92 15.79 11.66
N SER A 95 12.05 16.72 12.08
CA SER A 95 12.46 18.10 12.30
C SER A 95 13.58 18.20 13.35
N GLY A 96 13.49 17.43 14.42
CA GLY A 96 14.53 17.31 15.44
C GLY A 96 15.86 16.78 14.88
N VAL A 97 15.82 15.70 14.12
CA VAL A 97 17.00 15.07 13.49
C VAL A 97 17.71 16.05 12.54
N MET A 98 16.96 16.77 11.71
CA MET A 98 17.49 17.78 10.80
C MET A 98 18.13 18.94 11.56
N ASN A 99 17.48 19.43 12.62
CA ASN A 99 17.99 20.51 13.48
C ASN A 99 19.22 20.09 14.29
N ALA A 100 19.39 18.81 14.59
CA ALA A 100 20.57 18.26 15.23
C ALA A 100 21.78 18.17 14.30
N GLY A 101 21.62 18.50 13.01
CA GLY A 101 22.72 18.65 12.05
C GLY A 101 22.82 17.55 11.01
N ALA A 102 21.89 16.61 10.93
CA ALA A 102 21.82 15.67 9.83
C ALA A 102 21.28 16.41 8.57
N ASN A 103 22.15 16.64 7.60
CA ASN A 103 21.82 17.42 6.40
C ASN A 103 21.62 16.58 5.17
N LYS A 104 22.14 15.36 5.14
CA LYS A 104 22.01 14.45 4.01
C LYS A 104 21.73 13.04 4.50
N LEU A 105 20.70 12.45 3.91
CA LEU A 105 20.33 11.04 4.06
C LEU A 105 20.72 10.30 2.79
N GLY A 106 21.36 9.15 2.94
CA GLY A 106 21.53 8.14 1.90
C GLY A 106 20.78 6.88 2.24
N LEU A 107 20.04 6.32 1.29
CA LEU A 107 19.36 5.04 1.38
C LEU A 107 19.80 4.14 0.23
N LEU A 108 19.99 2.86 0.51
CA LEU A 108 20.31 1.83 -0.46
C LEU A 108 19.46 0.59 -0.17
N THR A 109 18.48 0.31 -1.01
CA THR A 109 17.65 -0.90 -0.91
C THR A 109 18.46 -2.14 -1.26
N THR A 110 18.58 -3.09 -0.36
CA THR A 110 19.30 -4.37 -0.54
C THR A 110 18.36 -5.53 -0.83
N GLY A 111 17.10 -5.46 -0.38
CA GLY A 111 16.09 -6.48 -0.61
C GLY A 111 14.68 -5.91 -0.64
N LEU A 112 13.78 -6.59 -1.38
CA LEU A 112 12.35 -6.25 -1.42
C LEU A 112 11.54 -7.52 -1.62
N TRP A 113 10.53 -7.73 -0.76
CA TRP A 113 9.62 -8.89 -0.79
C TRP A 113 8.19 -8.46 -0.50
N GLY A 114 7.24 -9.27 -0.89
CA GLY A 114 5.83 -9.09 -0.57
C GLY A 114 4.93 -9.18 -1.79
N ASP A 115 3.77 -8.57 -1.67
CA ASP A 115 2.72 -8.60 -2.68
C ASP A 115 2.02 -7.23 -2.81
N GLN A 116 0.91 -7.20 -3.54
CA GLN A 116 0.12 -5.99 -3.76
C GLN A 116 -0.48 -5.36 -2.49
N THR A 117 -0.47 -6.06 -1.36
CA THR A 117 -1.06 -5.58 -0.09
C THR A 117 -0.02 -4.99 0.84
N MET A 118 1.19 -5.55 0.83
CA MET A 118 2.30 -5.12 1.66
C MET A 118 3.64 -5.53 1.05
N LEU A 119 4.61 -4.61 1.11
CA LEU A 119 6.00 -4.90 0.80
C LEU A 119 6.83 -4.78 2.07
N ALA A 120 7.85 -5.63 2.16
CA ALA A 120 8.93 -5.50 3.13
C ALA A 120 10.20 -5.17 2.37
N GLU A 121 10.82 -4.06 2.75
CA GLU A 121 12.11 -3.60 2.24
C GLU A 121 13.16 -3.74 3.31
N GLU A 122 14.34 -4.20 2.96
CA GLU A 122 15.56 -4.02 3.76
C GLU A 122 16.57 -3.17 3.01
N GLY A 123 17.40 -2.45 3.76
CA GLY A 123 18.41 -1.61 3.16
C GLY A 123 19.42 -1.07 4.16
N GLU A 124 20.32 -0.26 3.63
CA GLU A 124 21.34 0.45 4.37
C GLU A 124 21.06 1.95 4.34
N PHE A 125 21.37 2.64 5.43
CA PHE A 125 21.24 4.09 5.51
C PHE A 125 22.54 4.76 5.94
N SER A 126 22.67 6.04 5.64
CA SER A 126 23.70 6.92 6.17
C SER A 126 23.19 8.33 6.42
N PHE A 127 23.54 8.92 7.56
CA PHE A 127 23.38 10.35 7.85
C PHE A 127 24.71 11.07 7.78
N ILE A 128 24.70 12.21 7.11
CA ILE A 128 25.92 13.01 6.87
C ILE A 128 25.60 14.46 7.24
N ASP A 129 26.55 15.14 7.90
CA ASP A 129 26.45 16.57 8.22
C ASP A 129 26.83 17.46 7.01
N LYS A 130 26.64 18.78 7.15
CA LYS A 130 26.97 19.78 6.11
C LYS A 130 28.45 19.81 5.69
N ASN A 131 29.35 19.24 6.50
CA ASN A 131 30.77 19.20 6.24
C ASN A 131 31.21 17.87 5.58
N GLY A 132 30.24 16.98 5.29
CA GLY A 132 30.52 15.66 4.72
C GLY A 132 30.92 14.61 5.75
N ARG A 133 30.82 14.91 7.06
CA ARG A 133 31.15 13.94 8.11
C ARG A 133 29.94 13.01 8.31
N GLN A 134 30.21 11.71 8.31
CA GLN A 134 29.20 10.71 8.64
C GLN A 134 28.82 10.81 10.12
N LEU A 135 27.53 11.07 10.38
CA LEU A 135 26.96 11.13 11.73
C LEU A 135 26.50 9.75 12.20
N ASP A 136 25.86 9.00 11.30
CA ASP A 136 25.40 7.65 11.55
C ASP A 136 25.35 6.83 10.26
N LYS A 137 25.33 5.52 10.38
CA LYS A 137 25.03 4.55 9.33
C LYS A 137 24.53 3.25 9.95
N GLY A 138 23.83 2.48 9.15
CA GLY A 138 23.31 1.19 9.59
C GLY A 138 22.39 0.57 8.58
N LYS A 139 21.43 -0.18 9.07
CA LYS A 139 20.48 -0.94 8.27
C LYS A 139 19.07 -0.67 8.73
N TYR A 140 18.11 -0.83 7.80
CA TYR A 140 16.71 -0.60 8.06
C TYR A 140 15.82 -1.69 7.50
N ILE A 141 14.61 -1.78 8.05
CA ILE A 141 13.49 -2.50 7.48
C ILE A 141 12.29 -1.56 7.44
N VAL A 142 11.67 -1.46 6.27
CA VAL A 142 10.43 -0.72 6.07
C VAL A 142 9.33 -1.66 5.58
N LEU A 143 8.16 -1.60 6.22
CA LEU A 143 6.93 -2.15 5.67
C LEU A 143 6.18 -1.05 4.94
N TRP A 144 5.84 -1.31 3.68
CA TRP A 144 5.11 -0.42 2.81
C TRP A 144 3.67 -0.87 2.64
N LYS A 145 2.74 0.08 2.61
CA LYS A 145 1.33 -0.13 2.26
C LYS A 145 0.88 0.89 1.22
N ILE A 146 -0.13 0.50 0.44
CA ILE A 146 -0.78 1.46 -0.46
C ILE A 146 -1.78 2.31 0.33
N GLU A 147 -1.61 3.62 0.26
CA GLU A 147 -2.57 4.63 0.71
C GLU A 147 -2.68 5.70 -0.38
N ASP A 148 -3.91 6.05 -0.76
CA ASP A 148 -4.20 6.99 -1.86
C ASP A 148 -3.53 6.60 -3.20
N GLY A 149 -3.45 5.28 -3.47
CA GLY A 149 -2.88 4.73 -4.70
C GLY A 149 -1.36 4.80 -4.80
N LYS A 150 -0.66 5.08 -3.70
CA LYS A 150 0.81 5.14 -3.63
C LYS A 150 1.34 4.29 -2.48
N TRP A 151 2.52 3.71 -2.68
CA TRP A 151 3.25 3.10 -1.58
C TRP A 151 3.66 4.16 -0.57
N LYS A 152 3.37 3.89 0.69
CA LYS A 152 3.68 4.74 1.85
C LYS A 152 4.36 3.91 2.94
N LEU A 153 5.26 4.53 3.70
CA LEU A 153 5.90 3.91 4.84
C LEU A 153 4.84 3.61 5.91
N TYR A 154 4.67 2.34 6.23
CA TYR A 154 3.73 1.88 7.26
C TYR A 154 4.45 1.64 8.59
N ARG A 155 5.58 0.97 8.52
CA ARG A 155 6.49 0.75 9.66
C ARG A 155 7.91 0.98 9.16
N ASP A 156 8.62 1.81 9.85
CA ASP A 156 10.02 2.10 9.60
C ASP A 156 10.80 1.79 10.87
N CYS A 157 11.84 0.98 10.74
CA CYS A 157 12.68 0.58 11.86
C CYS A 157 14.13 0.51 11.37
N TYR A 158 15.02 1.21 12.05
CA TYR A 158 16.43 1.09 11.76
C TYR A 158 17.26 0.84 13.02
N ASN A 159 18.51 0.43 12.81
CA ASN A 159 19.51 0.39 13.85
C ASN A 159 20.87 0.86 13.34
N SER A 160 21.59 1.55 14.22
CA SER A 160 22.95 2.02 13.95
C SER A 160 23.96 0.87 13.99
N ASP A 161 24.98 0.97 13.14
CA ASP A 161 26.19 0.14 13.17
C ASP A 161 27.31 0.79 13.98
N LEU A 162 27.11 2.03 14.45
CA LEU A 162 28.07 2.71 15.28
C LEU A 162 27.98 2.22 16.74
N PRO A 163 29.10 2.17 17.45
CA PRO A 163 29.10 1.84 18.87
C PRO A 163 28.25 2.83 19.68
N VAL A 164 27.50 2.31 20.66
CA VAL A 164 26.78 3.17 21.62
C VAL A 164 27.81 4.05 22.34
N GLN A 165 27.66 5.36 22.19
CA GLN A 165 28.47 6.31 22.96
C GLN A 165 28.01 6.25 24.42
N ARG A 166 28.88 5.81 25.29
CA ARG A 166 28.67 5.75 26.75
C ARG A 166 29.11 7.03 27.42
#